data_14cb554d146d46c063c4504d4202f034
#
_entry.id   14cb554d146d46c063c4504d4202f034
#
_cell.length_a   1.000
_cell.length_b   1.000
_cell.length_c   1.000
_cell.angle_alpha   90.00
_cell.angle_beta   90.00
_cell.angle_gamma   90.00
#
_symmetry.space_group_name_H-M   'P 1'
#
loop_
_entity.id
_entity.type
_entity.pdbx_description
1 polymer ?
#
loop_
_entity_poly.entity_id
_entity_poly.type
_entity_poly.pdbx_seq_one_letter_code
_entity_poly.pdbx_strand_id
1 'polypeptide(L)'
;GTTSRGLGDVYKRQEFNLRGAMSAAHQVKPDIAIQIDLMLATDTPETHDYGEMELGKGPGMSLFSFHGRGTLNGVIPHPSLVDLMEQSADLKNIKLQRSAQVGVLTDLSYIQQLGNGVASIDMGFPMRNSHSSLEICNINDLVSLEVLLETALSNITSEFSLIRS
;
A
#
# COMPACT_ATOMS: atom_id res chain seq x y z
N GLY A 1 -14.95 -0.76 -24.98
CA GLY A 1 -15.31 -1.21 -23.63
C GLY A 1 -14.32 -2.22 -23.14
N THR A 2 -13.36 -1.80 -22.34
CA THR A 2 -12.53 -2.72 -21.55
C THR A 2 -13.43 -3.36 -20.51
N THR A 3 -13.80 -4.60 -20.75
CA THR A 3 -14.62 -5.36 -19.82
C THR A 3 -13.83 -5.60 -18.52
N SER A 4 -14.52 -5.60 -17.39
CA SER A 4 -13.99 -5.93 -16.05
C SER A 4 -13.17 -7.23 -15.97
N ARG A 5 -13.26 -8.10 -16.97
CA ARG A 5 -12.42 -9.30 -17.13
C ARG A 5 -10.94 -8.98 -17.39
N GLY A 6 -10.64 -7.91 -18.13
CA GLY A 6 -9.25 -7.52 -18.41
C GLY A 6 -8.48 -7.08 -17.15
N LEU A 7 -9.15 -6.39 -16.25
CA LEU A 7 -8.57 -5.99 -14.95
C LEU A 7 -8.27 -7.21 -14.05
N GLY A 8 -9.18 -8.20 -14.02
CA GLY A 8 -8.97 -9.41 -13.23
C GLY A 8 -7.81 -10.29 -13.73
N ASP A 9 -7.57 -10.35 -15.04
CA ASP A 9 -6.43 -11.09 -15.60
C ASP A 9 -5.10 -10.39 -15.36
N VAL A 10 -5.12 -9.07 -15.29
CA VAL A 10 -3.97 -8.25 -14.91
C VAL A 10 -3.57 -8.53 -13.46
N TYR A 11 -4.52 -8.62 -12.56
CA TYR A 11 -4.30 -8.93 -11.14
C TYR A 11 -3.76 -10.35 -10.90
N LYS A 12 -4.22 -11.34 -11.63
CA LYS A 12 -3.78 -12.74 -11.52
C LYS A 12 -2.31 -12.98 -11.89
N ARG A 13 -1.59 -11.96 -12.37
CA ARG A 13 -0.17 -12.05 -12.69
C ARG A 13 0.75 -11.41 -11.67
N GLN A 14 0.25 -11.09 -10.48
CA GLN A 14 1.03 -10.47 -9.42
C GLN A 14 2.26 -11.31 -9.05
N GLU A 15 2.09 -12.60 -8.89
CA GLU A 15 3.17 -13.53 -8.54
C GLU A 15 4.20 -13.74 -9.68
N PHE A 16 3.91 -13.25 -10.88
CA PHE A 16 4.81 -13.25 -12.03
C PHE A 16 5.46 -11.89 -12.26
N ASN A 17 6.13 -11.38 -11.24
CA ASN A 17 6.88 -10.13 -11.31
C ASN A 17 6.00 -8.89 -11.58
N LEU A 18 4.80 -8.86 -10.99
CA LEU A 18 3.92 -7.67 -10.95
C LEU A 18 3.53 -7.12 -12.35
N ARG A 19 3.56 -7.97 -13.37
CA ARG A 19 3.41 -7.57 -14.78
C ARG A 19 2.06 -6.93 -15.08
N GLY A 20 1.04 -7.36 -14.37
CA GLY A 20 -0.31 -6.87 -14.57
C GLY A 20 -0.45 -5.40 -14.21
N ALA A 21 -0.02 -5.05 -13.02
CA ALA A 21 -0.06 -3.69 -12.51
C ALA A 21 0.81 -2.74 -13.35
N MET A 22 2.00 -3.20 -13.77
CA MET A 22 2.85 -2.44 -14.70
C MET A 22 2.15 -2.13 -16.01
N SER A 23 1.51 -3.12 -16.64
CA SER A 23 0.79 -2.93 -17.91
C SER A 23 -0.37 -1.95 -17.75
N ALA A 24 -1.12 -2.04 -16.66
CA ALA A 24 -2.20 -1.11 -16.36
C ALA A 24 -1.67 0.31 -16.15
N ALA A 25 -0.61 0.48 -15.38
CA ALA A 25 -0.02 1.78 -15.10
C ALA A 25 0.57 2.44 -16.35
N HIS A 26 1.16 1.67 -17.27
CA HIS A 26 1.60 2.18 -18.59
C HIS A 26 0.45 2.73 -19.44
N GLN A 27 -0.74 2.13 -19.33
CA GLN A 27 -1.92 2.57 -20.09
C GLN A 27 -2.59 3.78 -19.42
N VAL A 28 -2.73 3.76 -18.10
CA VAL A 28 -3.40 4.80 -17.33
C VAL A 28 -2.52 6.05 -17.18
N LYS A 29 -1.20 5.87 -17.06
CA LYS A 29 -0.20 6.93 -16.79
C LYS A 29 -0.59 7.78 -15.58
N PRO A 30 -0.71 7.19 -14.40
CA PRO A 30 -1.18 7.89 -13.21
C PRO A 30 -0.12 8.89 -12.71
N ASP A 31 -0.56 9.99 -12.12
CA ASP A 31 0.29 10.89 -11.34
C ASP A 31 0.46 10.38 -9.91
N ILE A 32 -0.58 9.70 -9.40
CA ILE A 32 -0.64 9.11 -8.05
C ILE A 32 -1.01 7.64 -8.16
N ALA A 33 -0.33 6.81 -7.38
CA ALA A 33 -0.66 5.41 -7.22
C ALA A 33 -0.74 5.05 -5.72
N ILE A 34 -1.90 4.57 -5.31
CA ILE A 34 -2.15 4.07 -3.95
C ILE A 34 -2.41 2.57 -4.09
N GLN A 35 -1.56 1.76 -3.50
CA GLN A 35 -1.77 0.34 -3.41
C GLN A 35 -2.46 -0.01 -2.11
N ILE A 36 -3.37 -0.97 -2.18
CA ILE A 36 -4.03 -1.56 -1.02
C ILE A 36 -3.65 -3.04 -0.98
N ASP A 37 -2.98 -3.44 0.08
CA ASP A 37 -2.55 -4.82 0.26
C ASP A 37 -2.56 -5.18 1.76
N LEU A 38 -2.28 -6.44 2.07
CA LEU A 38 -1.99 -6.84 3.44
C LEU A 38 -0.65 -6.25 3.91
N MET A 39 -0.52 -6.06 5.20
CA MET A 39 0.75 -5.76 5.87
C MET A 39 1.04 -6.84 6.90
N LEU A 40 2.29 -7.29 6.96
CA LEU A 40 2.67 -8.33 7.92
C LEU A 40 2.45 -7.83 9.35
N ALA A 41 1.57 -8.50 10.08
CA ALA A 41 1.45 -8.29 11.52
C ALA A 41 2.69 -8.81 12.23
N THR A 42 3.16 -8.04 13.21
CA THR A 42 4.37 -8.35 13.98
C THR A 42 4.06 -8.60 15.45
N ASP A 43 2.80 -8.90 15.74
CA ASP A 43 2.26 -9.13 17.08
C ASP A 43 2.25 -10.61 17.51
N THR A 44 3.12 -11.43 16.90
CA THR A 44 3.37 -12.82 17.32
C THR A 44 4.80 -12.97 17.85
N PRO A 45 5.08 -14.00 18.69
CA PRO A 45 6.42 -14.19 19.25
C PRO A 45 7.54 -14.28 18.18
N GLU A 46 7.21 -14.83 17.00
CA GLU A 46 8.17 -15.04 15.92
C GLU A 46 8.45 -13.76 15.12
N THR A 47 7.57 -12.77 15.21
CA THR A 47 7.62 -11.57 14.34
C THR A 47 7.78 -10.27 15.11
N HIS A 48 7.70 -10.27 16.44
CA HIS A 48 7.72 -9.04 17.24
C HIS A 48 8.98 -8.17 17.07
N ASP A 49 10.10 -8.80 16.70
CA ASP A 49 11.36 -8.07 16.46
C ASP A 49 11.37 -7.31 15.11
N TYR A 50 10.37 -7.52 14.25
CA TYR A 50 10.29 -6.90 12.93
C TYR A 50 9.48 -5.60 12.89
N GLY A 51 8.82 -5.21 13.97
CA GLY A 51 8.05 -3.98 14.02
C GLY A 51 6.92 -3.99 15.05
N GLU A 52 6.00 -3.05 14.92
CA GLU A 52 4.90 -2.81 15.88
C GLU A 52 3.52 -2.88 15.20
N MET A 53 3.39 -3.66 14.11
CA MET A 53 2.12 -3.82 13.38
C MET A 53 1.25 -4.86 14.07
N GLU A 54 0.11 -4.45 14.62
CA GLU A 54 -0.78 -5.30 15.41
C GLU A 54 -2.20 -5.39 14.81
N LEU A 55 -2.81 -6.58 14.88
CA LEU A 55 -4.22 -6.76 14.54
C LEU A 55 -5.12 -5.95 15.48
N GLY A 56 -6.15 -5.32 14.91
CA GLY A 56 -7.15 -4.57 15.68
C GLY A 56 -6.67 -3.20 16.17
N LYS A 57 -5.52 -2.74 15.68
CA LYS A 57 -4.97 -1.42 16.02
C LYS A 57 -5.12 -0.39 14.90
N GLY A 58 -5.90 -0.71 13.89
CA GLY A 58 -6.16 0.15 12.73
C GLY A 58 -5.33 -0.21 11.50
N PRO A 59 -5.58 0.47 10.37
CA PRO A 59 -4.86 0.26 9.13
C PRO A 59 -3.39 0.62 9.23
N GLY A 60 -2.62 0.15 8.26
CA GLY A 60 -1.20 0.42 8.14
C GLY A 60 -0.85 1.27 6.93
N MET A 61 0.25 2.00 7.05
CA MET A 61 0.92 2.75 6.00
C MET A 61 2.39 2.33 5.95
N SER A 62 2.90 1.99 4.76
CA SER A 62 4.30 1.67 4.59
C SER A 62 5.12 2.94 4.35
N LEU A 63 6.11 3.18 5.19
CA LEU A 63 7.09 4.25 5.03
C LEU A 63 8.34 3.78 4.28
N PHE A 64 8.52 2.48 4.17
CA PHE A 64 9.61 1.87 3.45
C PHE A 64 9.31 0.39 3.22
N SER A 65 9.51 -0.08 2.00
CA SER A 65 9.61 -1.51 1.72
C SER A 65 10.80 -1.78 0.79
N PHE A 66 11.44 -2.92 0.94
CA PHE A 66 12.56 -3.33 0.12
C PHE A 66 12.64 -4.85 0.07
N HIS A 67 12.63 -5.43 -1.13
CA HIS A 67 12.63 -6.87 -1.24
C HIS A 67 13.97 -7.50 -0.84
N GLY A 68 15.06 -7.08 -1.48
CA GLY A 68 16.42 -7.48 -1.09
C GLY A 68 16.83 -8.92 -1.35
N ARG A 69 15.95 -9.77 -1.89
CA ARG A 69 16.23 -11.21 -2.10
C ARG A 69 16.29 -11.61 -3.57
N GLY A 70 15.39 -11.21 -4.37
CA GLY A 70 15.33 -11.53 -5.81
C GLY A 70 15.39 -10.29 -6.70
N THR A 71 15.22 -9.14 -6.10
CA THR A 71 15.29 -7.83 -6.75
C THR A 71 15.76 -6.77 -5.74
N LEU A 72 16.36 -5.71 -6.24
CA LEU A 72 16.73 -4.53 -5.44
C LEU A 72 15.64 -3.45 -5.45
N ASN A 73 14.42 -3.84 -5.74
CA ASN A 73 13.28 -2.93 -5.74
C ASN A 73 12.61 -2.84 -4.38
N GLY A 74 11.97 -1.72 -4.15
CA GLY A 74 11.18 -1.40 -2.98
C GLY A 74 10.36 -0.16 -3.21
N VAL A 75 9.65 0.32 -2.20
CA VAL A 75 8.83 1.51 -2.24
C VAL A 75 9.27 2.48 -1.16
N ILE A 76 9.42 3.74 -1.56
CA ILE A 76 9.55 4.88 -0.65
C ILE A 76 8.34 5.78 -0.96
N PRO A 77 7.42 5.98 -0.02
CA PRO A 77 6.22 6.76 -0.29
C PRO A 77 6.54 8.23 -0.57
N HIS A 78 5.66 8.86 -1.33
CA HIS A 78 5.76 10.29 -1.58
C HIS A 78 5.37 11.06 -0.31
N PRO A 79 6.18 12.06 0.16
CA PRO A 79 5.89 12.77 1.41
C PRO A 79 4.50 13.39 1.47
N SER A 80 4.04 14.06 0.39
CA SER A 80 2.70 14.64 0.37
C SER A 80 1.58 13.61 0.52
N LEU A 81 1.79 12.35 0.10
CA LEU A 81 0.83 11.28 0.31
C LEU A 81 0.86 10.76 1.76
N VAL A 82 2.03 10.72 2.37
CA VAL A 82 2.18 10.40 3.80
C VAL A 82 1.41 11.42 4.63
N ASP A 83 1.66 12.71 4.41
CA ASP A 83 0.96 13.80 5.12
C ASP A 83 -0.56 13.75 4.91
N LEU A 84 -1.01 13.45 3.67
CA LEU A 84 -2.42 13.30 3.35
C LEU A 84 -3.07 12.16 4.16
N MET A 85 -2.42 11.00 4.25
CA MET A 85 -2.94 9.86 4.99
C MET A 85 -2.97 10.14 6.50
N GLU A 86 -1.92 10.77 7.05
CA GLU A 86 -1.87 11.14 8.46
C GLU A 86 -2.96 12.16 8.82
N GLN A 87 -3.10 13.22 8.04
CA GLN A 87 -4.16 14.22 8.26
C GLN A 87 -5.56 13.60 8.14
N SER A 88 -5.76 12.72 7.17
CA SER A 88 -7.05 12.02 6.99
C SER A 88 -7.37 11.08 8.16
N ALA A 89 -6.36 10.41 8.70
CA ALA A 89 -6.49 9.57 9.88
C ALA A 89 -6.86 10.40 11.12
N ASP A 90 -6.20 11.53 11.32
CA ASP A 90 -6.47 12.45 12.41
C ASP A 90 -7.89 13.02 12.33
N LEU A 91 -8.34 13.44 11.14
CA LEU A 91 -9.70 13.95 10.92
C LEU A 91 -10.80 12.94 11.31
N LYS A 92 -10.53 11.66 11.17
CA LYS A 92 -11.47 10.57 11.49
C LYS A 92 -11.17 9.87 12.82
N ASN A 93 -10.17 10.34 13.55
CA ASN A 93 -9.69 9.71 14.78
C ASN A 93 -9.36 8.22 14.58
N ILE A 94 -8.75 7.90 13.44
CA ILE A 94 -8.28 6.56 13.09
C ILE A 94 -6.83 6.42 13.54
N LYS A 95 -6.55 5.36 14.30
CA LYS A 95 -5.17 5.01 14.63
C LYS A 95 -4.49 4.44 13.38
N LEU A 96 -3.56 5.18 12.80
CA LEU A 96 -2.78 4.75 11.64
C LEU A 96 -1.44 4.17 12.09
N GLN A 97 -1.19 2.91 11.74
CA GLN A 97 0.06 2.23 12.06
C GLN A 97 1.09 2.48 10.94
N ARG A 98 2.37 2.55 11.30
CA ARG A 98 3.48 2.75 10.36
C ARG A 98 4.31 1.50 10.26
N SER A 99 4.72 1.14 9.04
CA SER A 99 5.53 -0.04 8.75
C SER A 99 6.79 0.34 7.97
N ALA A 100 7.88 -0.33 8.26
CA ALA A 100 9.10 -0.30 7.46
C ALA A 100 9.67 -1.72 7.41
N GLN A 101 9.65 -2.35 6.24
CA GLN A 101 9.93 -3.78 6.14
C GLN A 101 10.93 -4.12 5.02
N VAL A 102 11.80 -5.09 5.31
CA VAL A 102 12.68 -5.74 4.34
C VAL A 102 12.14 -7.14 4.05
N GLY A 103 12.21 -7.56 2.79
CA GLY A 103 11.70 -8.84 2.32
C GLY A 103 10.30 -8.75 1.69
N VAL A 104 9.74 -7.54 1.61
CA VAL A 104 8.41 -7.27 1.02
C VAL A 104 8.57 -6.59 -0.34
N LEU A 105 7.79 -7.03 -1.31
CA LEU A 105 7.70 -6.44 -2.63
C LEU A 105 6.22 -6.21 -2.97
N THR A 106 5.91 -4.98 -3.37
CA THR A 106 4.57 -4.60 -3.79
C THR A 106 4.56 -4.13 -5.25
N ASP A 107 3.38 -4.06 -5.87
CA ASP A 107 3.22 -3.59 -7.24
C ASP A 107 3.81 -2.18 -7.44
N LEU A 108 3.75 -1.34 -6.41
CA LEU A 108 4.30 0.01 -6.46
C LEU A 108 5.81 0.06 -6.64
N SER A 109 6.54 -0.98 -6.28
CA SER A 109 7.99 -1.05 -6.47
C SER A 109 8.42 -0.82 -7.93
N TYR A 110 7.55 -1.13 -8.87
CA TYR A 110 7.76 -0.89 -10.30
C TYR A 110 6.98 0.33 -10.80
N ILE A 111 5.74 0.52 -10.34
CA ILE A 111 4.86 1.61 -10.77
C ILE A 111 5.50 2.96 -10.47
N GLN A 112 6.09 3.14 -9.29
CA GLN A 112 6.73 4.41 -8.90
C GLN A 112 7.88 4.84 -9.83
N GLN A 113 8.43 3.92 -10.64
CA GLN A 113 9.54 4.19 -11.56
C GLN A 113 9.08 4.48 -12.99
N LEU A 114 7.77 4.48 -13.27
CA LEU A 114 7.25 4.72 -14.61
C LEU A 114 7.34 6.20 -14.99
N GLY A 115 7.65 6.44 -16.24
CA GLY A 115 7.74 7.81 -16.80
C GLY A 115 8.75 8.68 -16.06
N ASN A 116 8.31 9.79 -15.54
CA ASN A 116 9.11 10.72 -14.72
C ASN A 116 9.02 10.42 -13.22
N GLY A 117 8.44 9.28 -12.86
CA GLY A 117 8.12 8.89 -11.50
C GLY A 117 6.64 9.08 -11.18
N VAL A 118 6.06 8.13 -10.46
CA VAL A 118 4.67 8.16 -9.98
C VAL A 118 4.69 8.33 -8.47
N ALA A 119 3.99 9.34 -7.95
CA ALA A 119 3.85 9.52 -6.52
C ALA A 119 3.08 8.31 -5.93
N SER A 120 3.71 7.56 -5.05
CA SER A 120 3.21 6.25 -4.64
C SER A 120 3.17 6.12 -3.12
N ILE A 121 2.21 5.35 -2.62
CA ILE A 121 2.10 4.97 -1.21
C ILE A 121 1.39 3.61 -1.08
N ASP A 122 1.97 2.71 -0.26
CA ASP A 122 1.34 1.45 0.12
C ASP A 122 0.53 1.65 1.40
N MET A 123 -0.76 1.31 1.31
CA MET A 123 -1.71 1.29 2.42
C MET A 123 -2.21 -0.14 2.61
N GLY A 124 -2.59 -0.50 3.83
CA GLY A 124 -3.08 -1.84 4.04
C GLY A 124 -3.64 -2.08 5.44
N PHE A 125 -3.81 -3.35 5.73
CA PHE A 125 -4.30 -3.84 7.01
C PHE A 125 -3.40 -4.94 7.55
N PRO A 126 -3.22 -5.02 8.88
CA PRO A 126 -2.41 -6.06 9.48
C PRO A 126 -2.97 -7.46 9.21
N MET A 127 -2.10 -8.39 8.82
CA MET A 127 -2.45 -9.79 8.59
C MET A 127 -1.39 -10.71 9.19
N ARG A 128 -1.83 -11.73 9.91
CA ARG A 128 -1.00 -12.85 10.37
C ARG A 128 -1.04 -14.00 9.37
N ASN A 129 0.02 -14.79 9.35
CA ASN A 129 0.15 -16.01 8.54
C ASN A 129 -0.03 -15.74 7.03
N SER A 130 0.41 -14.58 6.56
CA SER A 130 0.39 -14.25 5.13
C SER A 130 1.04 -15.34 4.28
N HIS A 131 0.47 -15.63 3.11
CA HIS A 131 0.87 -16.69 2.18
C HIS A 131 0.71 -18.12 2.76
N SER A 132 -0.15 -18.29 3.74
CA SER A 132 -0.53 -19.59 4.28
C SER A 132 -1.98 -19.96 3.92
N SER A 133 -2.36 -21.20 4.23
CA SER A 133 -3.75 -21.66 4.03
C SER A 133 -4.74 -21.08 5.05
N LEU A 134 -4.26 -20.40 6.07
CA LEU A 134 -5.09 -19.83 7.14
C LEU A 134 -4.55 -18.44 7.52
N GLU A 135 -4.98 -17.45 6.80
CA GLU A 135 -4.65 -16.05 7.05
C GLU A 135 -5.66 -15.40 8.00
N ILE A 136 -5.20 -14.52 8.86
CA ILE A 136 -6.03 -13.88 9.89
C ILE A 136 -5.85 -12.37 9.83
N CYS A 137 -6.96 -11.63 9.68
CA CYS A 137 -7.01 -10.17 9.81
C CYS A 137 -8.14 -9.74 10.75
N ASN A 138 -8.16 -8.48 11.14
CA ASN A 138 -9.25 -7.89 11.91
C ASN A 138 -10.13 -7.05 10.97
N ILE A 139 -11.43 -7.36 10.93
CA ILE A 139 -12.38 -6.67 10.04
C ILE A 139 -12.49 -5.15 10.35
N ASN A 140 -12.27 -4.73 11.60
CA ASN A 140 -12.30 -3.33 11.97
C ASN A 140 -11.14 -2.54 11.36
N ASP A 141 -9.99 -3.18 11.14
CA ASP A 141 -8.84 -2.56 10.47
C ASP A 141 -9.18 -2.27 8.99
N LEU A 142 -9.91 -3.20 8.33
CA LEU A 142 -10.40 -3.02 6.97
C LEU A 142 -11.44 -1.89 6.87
N VAL A 143 -12.41 -1.86 7.77
CA VAL A 143 -13.42 -0.78 7.82
C VAL A 143 -12.75 0.58 8.06
N SER A 144 -11.77 0.62 8.96
CA SER A 144 -11.01 1.85 9.23
C SER A 144 -10.16 2.27 8.02
N LEU A 145 -9.61 1.31 7.28
CA LEU A 145 -8.87 1.58 6.03
C LEU A 145 -9.79 2.18 4.96
N GLU A 146 -10.99 1.64 4.79
CA GLU A 146 -12.00 2.16 3.85
C GLU A 146 -12.31 3.63 4.17
N VAL A 147 -12.66 3.94 5.42
CA VAL A 147 -12.96 5.32 5.86
C VAL A 147 -11.78 6.26 5.67
N LEU A 148 -10.58 5.79 5.96
CA LEU A 148 -9.34 6.55 5.77
C LEU A 148 -9.14 6.90 4.29
N LEU A 149 -9.22 5.91 3.41
CA LEU A 149 -9.01 6.08 1.98
C LEU A 149 -10.08 6.97 1.34
N GLU A 150 -11.35 6.81 1.71
CA GLU A 150 -12.44 7.69 1.25
C GLU A 150 -12.16 9.15 1.64
N THR A 151 -11.72 9.36 2.88
CA THR A 151 -11.36 10.69 3.38
C THR A 151 -10.17 11.28 2.62
N ALA A 152 -9.11 10.51 2.47
CA ALA A 152 -7.90 10.94 1.76
C ALA A 152 -8.20 11.27 0.29
N LEU A 153 -8.91 10.39 -0.42
CA LEU A 153 -9.26 10.60 -1.82
C LEU A 153 -10.13 11.84 -2.02
N SER A 154 -11.04 12.13 -1.08
CA SER A 154 -11.89 13.33 -1.13
C SER A 154 -11.09 14.62 -0.96
N ASN A 155 -9.90 14.56 -0.38
CA ASN A 155 -9.00 15.69 -0.18
C ASN A 155 -7.98 15.87 -1.32
N ILE A 156 -7.91 14.96 -2.30
CA ILE A 156 -7.11 15.14 -3.51
C ILE A 156 -7.89 16.05 -4.47
N THR A 157 -7.64 17.33 -4.38
CA THR A 157 -8.24 18.36 -5.24
C THR A 157 -7.22 18.86 -6.28
N SER A 158 -7.65 19.78 -7.15
CA SER A 158 -6.75 20.47 -8.10
C SER A 158 -5.63 21.28 -7.43
N GLU A 159 -5.75 21.55 -6.14
CA GLU A 159 -4.75 22.26 -5.34
C GLU A 159 -3.76 21.32 -4.64
N PHE A 160 -4.01 20.00 -4.69
CA PHE A 160 -3.12 19.01 -4.08
C PHE A 160 -1.77 19.00 -4.81
N SER A 161 -0.70 19.31 -4.09
CA SER A 161 0.63 19.44 -4.67
C SER A 161 1.50 18.22 -4.42
N LEU A 162 2.10 17.72 -5.49
CA LEU A 162 3.13 16.68 -5.46
C LEU A 162 4.55 17.26 -5.52
N ILE A 163 4.71 18.55 -5.30
CA ILE A 163 6.03 19.18 -5.27
C ILE A 163 6.71 18.78 -3.95
N ARG A 164 7.88 18.18 -4.07
CA ARG A 164 8.73 17.89 -2.92
C ARG A 164 9.36 19.20 -2.44
N SER A 165 8.97 19.60 -1.24
CA SER A 165 9.57 20.76 -0.54
C SER A 165 10.95 20.40 0.03
#